data_e5f43313c3bda9e8da0de51c76f91bd1
#
_entry.id   e5f43313c3bda9e8da0de51c76f91bd1
#
_cell.length_a   1.000
_cell.length_b   1.000
_cell.length_c   1.000
_cell.angle_alpha   90.00
_cell.angle_beta   90.00
_cell.angle_gamma   90.00
#
_symmetry.space_group_name_H-M   'P 1'
#
loop_
_entity.id
_entity.type
_entity.pdbx_description
1 polymer ?
#
loop_
_entity_poly.entity_id
_entity_poly.type
_entity_poly.pdbx_seq_one_letter_code
_entity_poly.pdbx_strand_id
1 'polypeptide(L)'
;MTNTIPTAPARPAPGREVAKANGEAQASTHGSTSIADVVVQKIAGLATREISGVYALGGGAARAFSAIRERIPGASSSAGQGVSVEVGEKQAAVDLQILVEYGVSIADLASAVRRNVITSVERMTGLEVVEVNINVTDVHIPSEDEGDDTPDTGRVL
;
A
#
# COMPACT_ATOMS: atom_id res chain seq x y z
N MET A 1 -56.31 -49.89 -8.98
CA MET A 1 -55.38 -49.70 -7.87
C MET A 1 -54.15 -48.91 -8.40
N THR A 2 -54.19 -47.62 -8.26
CA THR A 2 -53.11 -46.75 -8.63
C THR A 2 -52.25 -46.45 -7.40
N ASN A 3 -51.05 -46.97 -7.40
CA ASN A 3 -50.11 -46.76 -6.31
C ASN A 3 -49.34 -45.47 -6.56
N THR A 4 -49.80 -44.38 -5.96
CA THR A 4 -49.12 -43.08 -6.04
C THR A 4 -48.06 -43.05 -4.96
N ILE A 5 -46.80 -43.14 -5.38
CA ILE A 5 -45.66 -42.92 -4.49
C ILE A 5 -45.52 -41.41 -4.26
N PRO A 6 -45.61 -40.88 -3.06
CA PRO A 6 -45.34 -39.47 -2.83
C PRO A 6 -43.87 -39.22 -3.02
N THR A 7 -43.54 -38.42 -4.01
CA THR A 7 -42.19 -37.90 -4.18
C THR A 7 -41.89 -36.95 -3.02
N ALA A 8 -40.98 -37.33 -2.15
CA ALA A 8 -40.51 -36.46 -1.07
C ALA A 8 -39.84 -35.22 -1.70
N PRO A 9 -40.12 -34.02 -1.19
CA PRO A 9 -39.45 -32.82 -1.69
C PRO A 9 -37.94 -32.94 -1.40
N ALA A 10 -37.18 -32.69 -2.44
CA ALA A 10 -35.73 -32.63 -2.32
C ALA A 10 -35.34 -31.61 -1.26
N ARG A 11 -34.63 -32.07 -0.25
CA ARG A 11 -34.09 -31.22 0.81
C ARG A 11 -33.12 -30.22 0.17
N PRO A 12 -33.30 -28.91 0.33
CA PRO A 12 -32.32 -27.96 -0.18
C PRO A 12 -31.00 -28.25 0.52
N ALA A 13 -29.95 -28.42 -0.26
CA ALA A 13 -28.61 -28.53 0.26
C ALA A 13 -28.34 -27.30 1.16
N PRO A 14 -27.72 -27.47 2.33
CA PRO A 14 -27.37 -26.34 3.16
C PRO A 14 -26.53 -25.37 2.32
N GLY A 15 -27.06 -24.19 2.12
CA GLY A 15 -26.33 -23.12 1.44
C GLY A 15 -24.99 -22.95 2.14
N ARG A 16 -23.94 -23.13 1.39
CA ARG A 16 -22.60 -22.84 1.87
C ARG A 16 -22.56 -21.33 2.11
N GLU A 17 -22.79 -20.97 3.35
CA GLU A 17 -22.63 -19.60 3.80
C GLU A 17 -21.15 -19.26 3.61
N VAL A 18 -20.86 -18.50 2.55
CA VAL A 18 -19.52 -17.99 2.33
C VAL A 18 -19.26 -16.97 3.42
N ALA A 19 -18.58 -17.40 4.46
CA ALA A 19 -18.06 -16.47 5.44
C ALA A 19 -17.28 -15.39 4.70
N LYS A 20 -17.66 -14.14 4.91
CA LYS A 20 -16.91 -12.99 4.45
C LYS A 20 -15.55 -13.00 5.14
N ALA A 21 -14.60 -13.71 4.58
CA ALA A 21 -13.22 -13.59 5.00
C ALA A 21 -12.72 -12.24 4.49
N ASN A 22 -12.33 -11.38 5.39
CA ASN A 22 -11.58 -10.18 5.06
C ASN A 22 -10.24 -10.64 4.46
N GLY A 23 -10.07 -10.42 3.18
CA GLY A 23 -8.86 -10.82 2.46
C GLY A 23 -9.20 -11.83 1.36
N GLU A 24 -9.16 -11.39 0.19
CA GLU A 24 -9.88 -11.93 -0.94
C GLU A 24 -9.16 -13.02 -1.63
N ALA A 25 -9.87 -14.08 -1.70
CA ALA A 25 -9.49 -15.23 -2.48
C ALA A 25 -9.94 -15.03 -3.93
N GLN A 26 -9.01 -14.97 -4.85
CA GLN A 26 -9.33 -15.21 -6.25
C GLN A 26 -9.67 -16.69 -6.37
N ALA A 27 -10.98 -16.97 -6.39
CA ALA A 27 -11.46 -18.35 -6.48
C ALA A 27 -11.19 -18.90 -7.87
N SER A 28 -10.33 -19.92 -7.96
CA SER A 28 -10.17 -20.76 -9.12
C SER A 28 -10.82 -22.12 -8.85
N THR A 29 -11.06 -22.92 -9.92
CA THR A 29 -11.60 -24.27 -9.79
C THR A 29 -10.68 -25.23 -9.01
N HIS A 30 -9.43 -24.87 -8.78
CA HIS A 30 -8.42 -25.71 -8.14
C HIS A 30 -7.92 -25.16 -6.79
N GLY A 31 -8.49 -24.07 -6.34
CA GLY A 31 -8.11 -23.45 -5.08
C GLY A 31 -8.38 -21.96 -5.06
N SER A 32 -7.88 -21.27 -4.05
CA SER A 32 -8.04 -19.83 -3.89
C SER A 32 -6.70 -19.17 -3.56
N THR A 33 -6.52 -17.96 -4.04
CA THR A 33 -5.36 -17.11 -3.69
C THR A 33 -5.88 -15.85 -3.03
N SER A 34 -5.37 -15.57 -1.84
CA SER A 34 -5.68 -14.32 -1.12
C SER A 34 -4.45 -13.45 -1.02
N ILE A 35 -4.65 -12.15 -1.11
CA ILE A 35 -3.57 -11.16 -1.05
C ILE A 35 -3.82 -10.26 0.16
N ALA A 36 -2.87 -10.27 1.10
CA ALA A 36 -2.97 -9.45 2.30
C ALA A 36 -2.72 -7.97 1.97
N ASP A 37 -3.29 -7.08 2.76
CA ASP A 37 -3.12 -5.62 2.60
C ASP A 37 -1.64 -5.21 2.58
N VAL A 38 -0.83 -5.84 3.41
CA VAL A 38 0.62 -5.56 3.49
C VAL A 38 1.34 -5.81 2.17
N VAL A 39 0.88 -6.74 1.36
CA VAL A 39 1.46 -7.01 0.03
C VAL A 39 1.24 -5.82 -0.89
N VAL A 40 0.03 -5.32 -0.95
CA VAL A 40 -0.31 -4.12 -1.74
C VAL A 40 0.43 -2.89 -1.22
N GLN A 41 0.51 -2.73 0.10
CA GLN A 41 1.27 -1.64 0.73
C GLN A 41 2.73 -1.63 0.29
N LYS A 42 3.39 -2.77 0.32
CA LYS A 42 4.80 -2.89 -0.07
C LYS A 42 5.02 -2.62 -1.55
N ILE A 43 4.16 -3.15 -2.39
CA ILE A 43 4.23 -2.91 -3.84
C ILE A 43 4.04 -1.42 -4.14
N ALA A 44 3.01 -0.81 -3.57
CA ALA A 44 2.72 0.61 -3.76
C ALA A 44 3.84 1.50 -3.22
N GLY A 45 4.41 1.16 -2.07
CA GLY A 45 5.52 1.90 -1.48
C GLY A 45 6.78 1.85 -2.35
N LEU A 46 7.15 0.70 -2.84
CA LEU A 46 8.30 0.55 -3.74
C LEU A 46 8.07 1.25 -5.08
N ALA A 47 6.89 1.09 -5.66
CA ALA A 47 6.53 1.76 -6.92
C ALA A 47 6.58 3.28 -6.80
N THR A 48 6.21 3.83 -5.65
CA THR A 48 6.29 5.26 -5.36
C THR A 48 7.75 5.72 -5.30
N ARG A 49 8.61 4.97 -4.65
CA ARG A 49 10.04 5.29 -4.50
C ARG A 49 10.83 5.21 -5.81
N GLU A 50 10.37 4.46 -6.78
CA GLU A 50 10.99 4.36 -8.10
C GLU A 50 10.91 5.66 -8.91
N ILE A 51 9.99 6.53 -8.56
CA ILE A 51 9.78 7.79 -9.29
C ILE A 51 10.77 8.84 -8.80
N SER A 52 11.57 9.36 -9.73
CA SER A 52 12.48 10.48 -9.45
C SER A 52 11.70 11.71 -8.99
N GLY A 53 12.18 12.34 -7.92
CA GLY A 53 11.54 13.48 -7.30
C GLY A 53 10.77 13.15 -6.03
N VAL A 54 10.48 11.88 -5.77
CA VAL A 54 10.00 11.41 -4.48
C VAL A 54 11.19 11.26 -3.54
N TYR A 55 11.21 12.07 -2.49
CA TYR A 55 12.28 12.01 -1.50
C TYR A 55 12.06 10.88 -0.51
N ALA A 56 10.87 10.79 0.06
CA ALA A 56 10.52 9.77 1.05
C ALA A 56 9.02 9.54 1.12
N LEU A 57 8.64 8.48 1.77
CA LEU A 57 7.27 8.17 2.15
C LEU A 57 7.01 8.56 3.61
N GLY A 58 5.77 8.93 3.90
CA GLY A 58 5.30 9.25 5.24
C GLY A 58 5.32 10.71 5.59
N GLY A 59 4.65 11.06 6.68
CA GLY A 59 4.72 12.38 7.32
C GLY A 59 5.84 12.42 8.36
N GLY A 60 6.16 13.61 8.88
CA GLY A 60 7.25 13.79 9.84
C GLY A 60 7.16 12.91 11.09
N ALA A 61 5.96 12.77 11.67
CA ALA A 61 5.72 11.92 12.83
C ALA A 61 5.90 10.43 12.50
N ALA A 62 5.43 9.98 11.35
CA ALA A 62 5.58 8.60 10.89
C ALA A 62 7.05 8.25 10.63
N ARG A 63 7.84 9.20 10.13
CA ARG A 63 9.28 9.02 9.92
C ARG A 63 10.05 8.89 11.23
N ALA A 64 9.72 9.67 12.24
CA ALA A 64 10.32 9.55 13.56
C ALA A 64 10.02 8.19 14.19
N PHE A 65 8.80 7.70 14.04
CA PHE A 65 8.41 6.36 14.50
C PHE A 65 9.15 5.25 13.76
N SER A 66 9.39 5.44 12.48
CA SER A 66 10.15 4.54 11.64
C SER A 66 11.59 4.39 12.10
N ALA A 67 12.25 5.50 12.36
CA ALA A 67 13.63 5.51 12.85
C ALA A 67 13.77 4.76 14.18
N ILE A 68 12.75 4.83 15.05
CA ILE A 68 12.71 4.08 16.31
C ILE A 68 12.48 2.59 16.04
N ARG A 69 11.61 2.23 15.10
CA ARG A 69 11.32 0.85 14.74
C ARG A 69 12.49 0.13 14.11
N GLU A 70 13.26 0.81 13.29
CA GLU A 70 14.46 0.24 12.64
C GLU A 70 15.56 -0.15 13.65
N ARG A 71 15.53 0.44 14.84
CA ARG A 71 16.46 0.11 15.92
C ARG A 71 16.04 -1.08 16.77
N ILE A 72 14.83 -1.60 16.58
CA ILE A 72 14.30 -2.75 17.31
C ILE A 72 14.57 -4.01 16.48
N PRO A 73 15.35 -4.99 17.00
CA PRO A 73 15.56 -6.27 16.31
C PRO A 73 14.22 -6.98 16.06
N GLY A 74 13.95 -7.34 14.80
CA GLY A 74 12.72 -8.03 14.41
C GLY A 74 11.59 -7.12 13.96
N ALA A 75 11.78 -5.79 13.94
CA ALA A 75 10.81 -4.88 13.33
C ALA A 75 10.79 -5.06 11.81
N SER A 76 9.60 -5.17 11.24
CA SER A 76 9.42 -5.26 9.79
C SER A 76 9.89 -3.99 9.08
N SER A 77 10.39 -4.14 7.86
CA SER A 77 10.89 -3.04 7.05
C SER A 77 9.84 -1.95 6.85
N SER A 78 10.28 -0.70 6.76
CA SER A 78 9.44 0.49 6.61
C SER A 78 8.82 0.65 5.21
N ALA A 79 8.87 -0.35 4.34
CA ALA A 79 8.44 -0.26 2.95
C ALA A 79 6.95 0.12 2.76
N GLY A 80 6.10 -0.20 3.75
CA GLY A 80 4.68 0.16 3.74
C GLY A 80 4.36 1.47 4.45
N GLN A 81 5.33 2.18 4.98
CA GLN A 81 5.11 3.37 5.78
C GLN A 81 4.74 4.56 4.90
N GLY A 82 3.73 5.33 5.31
CA GLY A 82 3.13 6.37 4.48
C GLY A 82 2.22 5.83 3.40
N VAL A 83 1.93 4.52 3.43
CA VAL A 83 1.00 3.86 2.51
C VAL A 83 -0.12 3.22 3.30
N SER A 84 -1.33 3.61 3.00
CA SER A 84 -2.54 2.98 3.51
C SER A 84 -3.32 2.37 2.36
N VAL A 85 -3.85 1.18 2.54
CA VAL A 85 -4.59 0.50 1.48
C VAL A 85 -5.88 -0.10 2.00
N GLU A 86 -6.85 -0.18 1.12
CA GLU A 86 -8.06 -0.98 1.30
C GLU A 86 -8.12 -1.98 0.16
N VAL A 87 -8.13 -3.25 0.50
CA VAL A 87 -8.14 -4.33 -0.49
C VAL A 87 -9.49 -5.02 -0.47
N GLY A 88 -10.19 -4.95 -1.58
CA GLY A 88 -11.43 -5.64 -1.84
C GLY A 88 -11.20 -6.97 -2.58
N GLU A 89 -12.26 -7.72 -2.92
CA GLU A 89 -12.15 -9.02 -3.61
C GLU A 89 -11.44 -8.93 -4.96
N LYS A 90 -11.67 -7.83 -5.67
CA LYS A 90 -11.16 -7.59 -7.03
C LYS A 90 -10.53 -6.22 -7.19
N GLN A 91 -10.62 -5.38 -6.19
CA GLN A 91 -10.26 -3.97 -6.27
C GLN A 91 -9.38 -3.57 -5.09
N ALA A 92 -8.57 -2.56 -5.30
CA ALA A 92 -7.76 -1.94 -4.26
C ALA A 92 -7.83 -0.42 -4.36
N ALA A 93 -7.79 0.24 -3.22
CA ALA A 93 -7.60 1.68 -3.09
C ALA A 93 -6.33 1.95 -2.31
N VAL A 94 -5.56 2.94 -2.73
CA VAL A 94 -4.25 3.26 -2.15
C VAL A 94 -4.22 4.73 -1.76
N ASP A 95 -3.79 5.00 -0.53
CA ASP A 95 -3.52 6.34 -0.03
C ASP A 95 -2.03 6.49 0.27
N LEU A 96 -1.40 7.48 -0.32
CA LEU A 96 0.03 7.75 -0.20
C LEU A 96 0.29 9.09 0.49
N GLN A 97 1.23 9.09 1.40
CA GLN A 97 1.82 10.30 1.97
C GLN A 97 3.28 10.37 1.54
N ILE A 98 3.63 11.39 0.79
CA ILE A 98 4.97 11.52 0.22
C ILE A 98 5.62 12.86 0.55
N LEU A 99 6.95 12.84 0.63
CA LEU A 99 7.79 14.01 0.59
C LEU A 99 8.42 14.10 -0.79
N VAL A 100 8.48 15.30 -1.34
CA VAL A 100 9.05 15.54 -2.67
C VAL A 100 10.32 16.37 -2.58
N GLU A 101 11.16 16.27 -3.59
CA GLU A 101 12.32 17.14 -3.73
C GLU A 101 11.90 18.55 -4.14
N TYR A 102 12.60 19.55 -3.60
CA TYR A 102 12.39 20.93 -4.04
C TYR A 102 12.70 21.09 -5.53
N GLY A 103 11.88 21.84 -6.21
CA GLY A 103 12.07 22.17 -7.62
C GLY A 103 11.34 21.23 -8.60
N VAL A 104 10.73 20.15 -8.12
CA VAL A 104 9.95 19.25 -8.97
C VAL A 104 8.55 19.81 -9.27
N SER A 105 8.00 19.46 -10.41
CA SER A 105 6.57 19.69 -10.67
C SER A 105 5.76 18.65 -9.90
N ILE A 106 5.12 19.08 -8.83
CA ILE A 106 4.34 18.19 -7.94
C ILE A 106 3.19 17.53 -8.70
N ALA A 107 2.52 18.26 -9.57
CA ALA A 107 1.40 17.72 -10.34
C ALA A 107 1.85 16.61 -11.31
N ASP A 108 2.95 16.82 -12.01
CA ASP A 108 3.51 15.82 -12.92
C ASP A 108 4.06 14.60 -12.16
N LEU A 109 4.72 14.85 -11.05
CA LEU A 109 5.23 13.81 -10.16
C LEU A 109 4.08 12.94 -9.63
N ALA A 110 3.02 13.55 -9.13
CA ALA A 110 1.86 12.83 -8.64
C ALA A 110 1.22 11.97 -9.73
N SER A 111 1.13 12.47 -10.95
CA SER A 111 0.63 11.69 -12.09
C SER A 111 1.51 10.49 -12.40
N ALA A 112 2.83 10.66 -12.36
CA ALA A 112 3.78 9.58 -12.59
C ALA A 112 3.73 8.52 -11.49
N VAL A 113 3.67 8.94 -10.23
CA VAL A 113 3.51 8.05 -9.07
C VAL A 113 2.23 7.24 -9.19
N ARG A 114 1.11 7.90 -9.46
CA ARG A 114 -0.20 7.23 -9.60
C ARG A 114 -0.16 6.16 -10.69
N ARG A 115 0.37 6.49 -11.83
CA ARG A 115 0.49 5.56 -12.96
C ARG A 115 1.37 4.36 -12.61
N ASN A 116 2.51 4.59 -11.97
CA ASN A 116 3.43 3.51 -11.60
C ASN A 116 2.84 2.60 -10.52
N VAL A 117 2.17 3.16 -9.53
CA VAL A 117 1.49 2.39 -8.48
C VAL A 117 0.38 1.53 -9.07
N ILE A 118 -0.48 2.08 -9.90
CA ILE A 118 -1.56 1.34 -10.56
C ILE A 118 -0.98 0.17 -11.37
N THR A 119 -0.01 0.45 -12.22
CA THR A 119 0.62 -0.56 -13.07
C THR A 119 1.27 -1.68 -12.26
N SER A 120 2.02 -1.33 -11.22
CA SER A 120 2.74 -2.31 -10.41
C SER A 120 1.80 -3.19 -9.59
N VAL A 121 0.80 -2.59 -8.94
CA VAL A 121 -0.18 -3.33 -8.14
C VAL A 121 -1.01 -4.25 -9.02
N GLU A 122 -1.55 -3.75 -10.11
CA GLU A 122 -2.39 -4.56 -11.01
C GLU A 122 -1.61 -5.72 -11.64
N ARG A 123 -0.39 -5.47 -12.06
CA ARG A 123 0.46 -6.50 -12.66
C ARG A 123 0.82 -7.62 -11.70
N MET A 124 1.14 -7.28 -10.46
CA MET A 124 1.59 -8.26 -9.47
C MET A 124 0.45 -8.99 -8.78
N THR A 125 -0.68 -8.33 -8.60
CA THR A 125 -1.79 -8.86 -7.79
C THR A 125 -3.00 -9.29 -8.61
N GLY A 126 -3.17 -8.73 -9.80
CA GLY A 126 -4.40 -8.92 -10.59
C GLY A 126 -5.60 -8.12 -10.07
N LEU A 127 -5.43 -7.34 -9.01
CA LEU A 127 -6.47 -6.46 -8.50
C LEU A 127 -6.58 -5.22 -9.37
N GLU A 128 -7.80 -4.71 -9.53
CA GLU A 128 -8.03 -3.40 -10.16
C GLU A 128 -7.81 -2.29 -9.12
N VAL A 129 -6.90 -1.37 -9.40
CA VAL A 129 -6.71 -0.19 -8.56
C VAL A 129 -7.69 0.89 -8.98
N VAL A 130 -8.69 1.13 -8.14
CA VAL A 130 -9.78 2.07 -8.44
C VAL A 130 -9.46 3.50 -8.02
N GLU A 131 -8.53 3.67 -7.09
CA GLU A 131 -8.20 4.98 -6.54
C GLU A 131 -6.77 4.99 -6.01
N VAL A 132 -6.03 6.03 -6.34
CA VAL A 132 -4.74 6.35 -5.73
C VAL A 132 -4.76 7.80 -5.32
N ASN A 133 -4.84 8.05 -4.03
CA ASN A 133 -4.78 9.37 -3.44
C ASN A 133 -3.35 9.68 -3.00
N ILE A 134 -2.87 10.85 -3.35
CA ILE A 134 -1.50 11.27 -3.03
C ILE A 134 -1.56 12.57 -2.25
N ASN A 135 -1.05 12.52 -1.03
CA ASN A 135 -0.89 13.69 -0.19
C ASN A 135 0.59 14.04 -0.07
N VAL A 136 0.97 15.21 -0.56
CA VAL A 136 2.32 15.74 -0.41
C VAL A 136 2.41 16.45 0.92
N THR A 137 3.14 15.87 1.85
CA THR A 137 3.18 16.35 3.24
C THR A 137 4.31 17.33 3.52
N ASP A 138 5.35 17.28 2.72
CA ASP A 138 6.50 18.17 2.89
C ASP A 138 7.35 18.21 1.61
N VAL A 139 8.27 19.17 1.58
CA VAL A 139 9.26 19.35 0.53
C VAL A 139 10.66 19.29 1.14
N HIS A 140 11.49 18.41 0.62
CA HIS A 140 12.88 18.33 1.04
C HIS A 140 13.70 19.47 0.42
N ILE A 141 14.30 20.28 1.27
CA ILE A 141 15.17 21.39 0.87
C ILE A 141 16.61 20.98 1.17
N PRO A 142 17.50 20.87 0.16
CA PRO A 142 18.87 20.40 0.36
C PRO A 142 19.68 21.18 1.40
N SER A 143 19.39 22.47 1.56
CA SER A 143 20.06 23.33 2.55
C SER A 143 19.73 22.99 4.00
N GLU A 144 18.67 22.25 4.26
CA GLU A 144 18.32 21.82 5.63
C GLU A 144 19.19 20.66 6.11
N ASP A 145 19.69 19.84 5.21
CA ASP A 145 20.60 18.74 5.54
C ASP A 145 22.04 19.20 5.81
N GLU A 146 22.42 20.37 5.30
CA GLU A 146 23.76 20.95 5.51
C GLU A 146 23.89 21.67 6.85
N GLY A 147 22.77 21.86 7.59
CA GLY A 147 22.71 22.60 8.82
C GLY A 147 23.28 21.91 10.06
N ASP A 148 23.53 20.61 10.00
CA ASP A 148 23.88 19.81 11.19
C ASP A 148 25.36 19.34 11.21
N ASP A 149 26.15 19.72 10.22
CA ASP A 149 27.55 19.28 10.08
C ASP A 149 28.52 20.46 9.94
N THR A 150 28.22 21.57 10.60
CA THR A 150 29.31 22.55 10.85
C THR A 150 30.10 22.07 12.06
N PRO A 151 31.34 21.59 11.88
CA PRO A 151 32.18 21.46 13.01
C PRO A 151 32.32 22.85 13.64
N ASP A 152 32.00 22.92 14.91
CA ASP A 152 32.30 24.08 15.73
C ASP A 152 33.81 24.31 15.68
N THR A 153 34.24 25.07 14.68
CA THR A 153 35.59 25.64 14.71
C THR A 153 35.57 26.69 15.80
N GLY A 154 35.83 26.21 16.99
CA GLY A 154 36.09 27.06 18.13
C GLY A 154 36.98 28.20 17.69
N ARG A 155 36.43 29.38 17.77
CA ARG A 155 37.16 30.61 17.55
C ARG A 155 38.29 30.66 18.58
N VAL A 156 39.45 30.26 18.13
CA VAL A 156 40.69 30.51 18.93
C VAL A 156 41.03 31.98 18.71
N LEU A 157 40.87 32.72 19.75
CA LEU A 157 41.43 34.07 19.81
C LEU A 157 42.93 33.97 20.06
#